data_b784e45c65fe2ab641366b1af4951099
#
_entry.id   b784e45c65fe2ab641366b1af4951099
#
_cell.length_a   1.000
_cell.length_b   1.000
_cell.length_c   1.000
_cell.angle_alpha   90.00
_cell.angle_beta   90.00
_cell.angle_gamma   90.00
#
_symmetry.space_group_name_H-M   'P 1'
#
loop_
_entity.id
_entity.type
_entity.pdbx_description
1 polymer ?
#
loop_
_entity_poly.entity_id
_entity_poly.type
_entity_poly.pdbx_seq_one_letter_code
_entity_poly.pdbx_strand_id
1 'polypeptide(L)'
;MIKRIHIQLLALIAILCYPNNLRAGDYSLAPSTGRKVYVPIHAKSAKAQLLITNYGRDEVKDFDYKVSFEGKVLLEGKYVLKEPLKHMWGTHANIDVPPHDQLSETELQVEITKVNGEPNRASYPYAGLIRATVTQVPHRRIVVEEYTGMWCQYCPRGIAVMENLEKNYPNDFIGIAIHRRPDPLSCPDYAWNSFEAKGTPHLDMNRSRLLSNFTATTEFEEERAMGADMDVNVTAQWDEKKERITVTPSVTFRVVPKDTKYSVAYVLTEDGMTKPEWLQNNRYSGDNSVLGKSPEMDKFVNSPSVVRGILNNFTAIAATGVYIPAREGEVQGVYTPGPEDFVKIPIEVDQTQSFQHVFNIAYNRLLQDKSKLKICVLLINNNTKKIENAAKCTITDAGATGISTVTEEHGNNTETARYTLNGGRIQAPQKGINIVKYGDGRVRKEIVTR
;
A
#
# COMPACT_ATOMS: atom_id res chain seq x y z
N MET A 1 43.55 -18.60 -71.92
CA MET A 1 42.35 -18.99 -71.10
C MET A 1 42.60 -19.01 -69.58
N ILE A 2 43.83 -19.09 -69.11
CA ILE A 2 44.23 -19.23 -67.69
C ILE A 2 44.11 -17.90 -66.93
N LYS A 3 44.35 -16.73 -67.56
CA LYS A 3 44.27 -15.42 -66.85
C LYS A 3 42.86 -14.94 -66.47
N ARG A 4 41.78 -15.39 -67.10
CA ARG A 4 40.42 -14.96 -66.77
C ARG A 4 39.83 -15.73 -65.60
N ILE A 5 40.28 -16.95 -65.34
CA ILE A 5 39.77 -17.75 -64.18
C ILE A 5 40.29 -17.24 -62.85
N HIS A 6 41.55 -16.71 -62.82
CA HIS A 6 42.14 -16.15 -61.57
C HIS A 6 41.47 -14.84 -61.13
N ILE A 7 40.97 -14.01 -62.07
CA ILE A 7 40.31 -12.74 -61.73
C ILE A 7 38.90 -13.01 -61.14
N GLN A 8 38.20 -14.04 -61.65
CA GLN A 8 36.88 -14.41 -61.11
C GLN A 8 37.01 -15.08 -59.73
N LEU A 9 38.06 -15.86 -59.49
CA LEU A 9 38.29 -16.48 -58.17
C LEU A 9 38.70 -15.44 -57.08
N LEU A 10 39.50 -14.42 -57.46
CA LEU A 10 39.85 -13.32 -56.57
C LEU A 10 38.67 -12.39 -56.24
N ALA A 11 37.74 -12.20 -57.19
CA ALA A 11 36.51 -11.43 -56.92
C ALA A 11 35.53 -12.22 -56.01
N LEU A 12 35.49 -13.55 -56.11
CA LEU A 12 34.65 -14.40 -55.26
C LEU A 12 35.23 -14.47 -53.84
N ILE A 13 36.56 -14.50 -53.66
CA ILE A 13 37.19 -14.47 -52.35
C ILE A 13 37.07 -13.09 -51.67
N ALA A 14 37.09 -12.00 -52.49
CA ALA A 14 36.85 -10.66 -51.95
C ALA A 14 35.43 -10.44 -51.44
N ILE A 15 34.42 -11.16 -52.01
CA ILE A 15 33.04 -11.10 -51.51
C ILE A 15 32.86 -11.94 -50.23
N LEU A 16 33.66 -12.99 -50.04
CA LEU A 16 33.63 -13.80 -48.81
C LEU A 16 34.44 -13.23 -47.66
N CYS A 17 35.26 -12.22 -47.90
CA CYS A 17 36.08 -11.52 -46.90
C CYS A 17 35.61 -10.11 -46.56
N TYR A 18 34.39 -9.71 -46.98
CA TYR A 18 33.79 -8.56 -46.34
C TYR A 18 33.45 -8.96 -44.90
N PRO A 19 34.12 -8.38 -43.88
CA PRO A 19 33.63 -8.55 -42.55
C PRO A 19 32.21 -8.03 -42.60
N ASN A 20 31.22 -8.88 -42.27
CA ASN A 20 29.98 -8.39 -41.81
C ASN A 20 30.31 -7.46 -40.64
N ASN A 21 30.50 -6.17 -40.93
CA ASN A 21 30.46 -5.13 -39.90
C ASN A 21 29.05 -5.19 -39.32
N LEU A 22 28.83 -6.17 -38.46
CA LEU A 22 27.75 -6.14 -37.48
C LEU A 22 27.95 -4.82 -36.77
N ARG A 23 27.18 -3.83 -37.16
CA ARG A 23 27.18 -2.53 -36.51
C ARG A 23 26.97 -2.82 -35.05
N ALA A 24 27.96 -2.52 -34.20
CA ALA A 24 27.76 -2.63 -32.76
C ALA A 24 26.52 -1.83 -32.37
N GLY A 25 25.61 -2.47 -31.66
CA GLY A 25 24.37 -1.84 -31.27
C GLY A 25 24.62 -0.57 -30.43
N ASP A 26 23.77 0.41 -30.60
CA ASP A 26 23.80 1.64 -29.81
C ASP A 26 22.95 1.43 -28.56
N TYR A 27 23.53 0.74 -27.58
CA TYR A 27 22.85 0.35 -26.32
C TYR A 27 23.27 1.24 -25.16
N SER A 28 22.33 1.98 -24.62
CA SER A 28 22.52 2.86 -23.46
C SER A 28 21.29 2.74 -22.53
N LEU A 29 21.33 1.79 -21.59
CA LEU A 29 20.26 1.50 -20.65
C LEU A 29 20.65 1.95 -19.25
N ALA A 30 19.91 2.91 -18.69
CA ALA A 30 20.16 3.45 -17.36
C ALA A 30 19.10 2.99 -16.37
N PRO A 31 19.48 2.44 -15.20
CA PRO A 31 18.57 2.13 -14.12
C PRO A 31 18.33 3.36 -13.25
N SER A 32 17.17 3.42 -12.63
CA SER A 32 16.89 4.27 -11.47
C SER A 32 16.08 3.51 -10.44
N THR A 33 16.25 3.84 -9.18
CA THR A 33 15.53 3.26 -8.05
C THR A 33 14.82 4.36 -7.31
N GLY A 34 13.62 4.09 -6.83
CA GLY A 34 12.85 5.04 -6.05
C GLY A 34 12.24 4.42 -4.80
N ARG A 35 12.40 3.10 -4.63
CA ARG A 35 11.73 2.34 -3.58
C ARG A 35 12.69 1.45 -2.84
N LYS A 36 12.49 1.36 -1.53
CA LYS A 36 13.15 0.38 -0.67
C LYS A 36 12.62 -1.03 -1.01
N VAL A 37 13.49 -2.03 -1.00
CA VAL A 37 13.09 -3.44 -1.08
C VAL A 37 13.18 -4.08 0.29
N TYR A 38 12.10 -4.74 0.71
CA TYR A 38 12.07 -5.52 1.95
C TYR A 38 12.34 -6.98 1.62
N VAL A 39 13.38 -7.54 2.24
CA VAL A 39 13.84 -8.91 1.99
C VAL A 39 13.79 -9.69 3.31
N PRO A 40 12.93 -10.72 3.43
CA PRO A 40 12.96 -11.57 4.62
C PRO A 40 14.32 -12.23 4.78
N ILE A 41 14.88 -12.23 6.00
CA ILE A 41 16.23 -12.72 6.29
C ILE A 41 16.44 -14.18 5.87
N HIS A 42 15.40 -14.99 5.88
CA HIS A 42 15.46 -16.40 5.50
C HIS A 42 15.03 -16.66 4.05
N ALA A 43 14.68 -15.61 3.28
CA ALA A 43 14.35 -15.77 1.87
C ALA A 43 15.63 -15.91 1.03
N LYS A 44 15.51 -16.58 -0.11
CA LYS A 44 16.60 -16.61 -1.11
C LYS A 44 16.83 -15.24 -1.72
N SER A 45 15.75 -14.54 -2.05
CA SER A 45 15.74 -13.18 -2.60
C SER A 45 14.33 -12.58 -2.49
N ALA A 46 14.23 -11.28 -2.71
CA ALA A 46 12.98 -10.58 -2.98
C ALA A 46 13.08 -9.82 -4.30
N LYS A 47 11.94 -9.46 -4.89
CA LYS A 47 11.90 -8.67 -6.14
C LYS A 47 11.97 -7.19 -5.83
N ALA A 48 12.99 -6.52 -6.36
CA ALA A 48 13.10 -5.06 -6.36
C ALA A 48 12.70 -4.51 -7.71
N GLN A 49 11.90 -3.47 -7.72
CA GLN A 49 11.47 -2.79 -8.94
C GLN A 49 12.48 -1.70 -9.31
N LEU A 50 13.05 -1.81 -10.51
CA LEU A 50 13.85 -0.77 -11.14
C LEU A 50 13.01 -0.09 -12.21
N LEU A 51 13.11 1.24 -12.32
CA LEU A 51 12.78 1.93 -13.57
C LEU A 51 14.02 1.89 -14.45
N ILE A 52 13.89 1.35 -15.66
CA ILE A 52 14.96 1.33 -16.67
C ILE A 52 14.57 2.23 -17.84
N THR A 53 15.47 3.05 -18.32
CA THR A 53 15.26 3.96 -19.45
C THR A 53 16.27 3.72 -20.55
N ASN A 54 15.79 3.51 -21.77
CA ASN A 54 16.63 3.30 -22.94
C ASN A 54 17.00 4.64 -23.59
N TYR A 55 18.23 5.08 -23.43
CA TYR A 55 18.80 6.26 -24.08
C TYR A 55 19.55 5.89 -25.39
N GLY A 56 19.77 4.60 -25.65
CA GLY A 56 20.32 4.10 -26.91
C GLY A 56 19.31 4.13 -28.04
N ARG A 57 19.78 4.11 -29.28
CA ARG A 57 18.91 4.15 -30.48
C ARG A 57 18.26 2.80 -30.79
N ASP A 58 18.94 1.71 -30.42
CA ASP A 58 18.45 0.36 -30.69
C ASP A 58 17.49 -0.13 -29.58
N GLU A 59 16.50 -0.92 -29.96
CA GLU A 59 15.54 -1.50 -29.03
C GLU A 59 16.23 -2.48 -28.06
N VAL A 60 15.83 -2.43 -26.79
CA VAL A 60 16.32 -3.32 -25.73
C VAL A 60 15.33 -4.47 -25.55
N LYS A 61 15.82 -5.70 -25.64
CA LYS A 61 15.05 -6.93 -25.41
C LYS A 61 15.37 -7.60 -24.08
N ASP A 62 16.64 -7.54 -23.70
CA ASP A 62 17.14 -8.08 -22.45
C ASP A 62 18.34 -7.29 -21.93
N PHE A 63 18.65 -7.47 -20.65
CA PHE A 63 19.86 -6.92 -20.07
C PHE A 63 20.43 -7.83 -18.96
N ASP A 64 21.74 -7.81 -18.81
CA ASP A 64 22.43 -8.43 -17.70
C ASP A 64 22.69 -7.38 -16.62
N TYR A 65 22.51 -7.77 -15.36
CA TYR A 65 22.73 -6.89 -14.22
C TYR A 65 23.51 -7.57 -13.11
N LYS A 66 24.15 -6.78 -12.27
CA LYS A 66 24.75 -7.23 -11.02
C LYS A 66 24.26 -6.37 -9.85
N VAL A 67 24.12 -7.01 -8.68
CA VAL A 67 23.80 -6.38 -7.41
C VAL A 67 25.02 -6.50 -6.52
N SER A 68 25.52 -5.39 -5.99
CA SER A 68 26.74 -5.34 -5.18
C SER A 68 26.48 -4.61 -3.85
N PHE A 69 27.23 -5.01 -2.82
CA PHE A 69 27.26 -4.34 -1.52
C PHE A 69 28.74 -4.19 -1.10
N GLU A 70 29.15 -2.96 -0.73
CA GLU A 70 30.53 -2.64 -0.34
C GLU A 70 31.58 -3.16 -1.35
N GLY A 71 31.28 -3.05 -2.64
CA GLY A 71 32.16 -3.49 -3.72
C GLY A 71 32.14 -5.00 -4.01
N LYS A 72 31.48 -5.81 -3.17
CA LYS A 72 31.35 -7.25 -3.39
C LYS A 72 30.08 -7.54 -4.19
N VAL A 73 30.21 -8.29 -5.28
CA VAL A 73 29.06 -8.77 -6.06
C VAL A 73 28.31 -9.85 -5.25
N LEU A 74 27.04 -9.62 -5.00
CA LEU A 74 26.14 -10.54 -4.27
C LEU A 74 25.36 -11.43 -5.23
N LEU A 75 24.99 -10.89 -6.41
CA LEU A 75 24.15 -11.58 -7.37
C LEU A 75 24.40 -11.00 -8.77
N GLU A 76 24.41 -11.88 -9.77
CA GLU A 76 24.35 -11.55 -11.18
C GLU A 76 23.10 -12.19 -11.76
N GLY A 77 22.45 -11.49 -12.69
CA GLY A 77 21.23 -11.96 -13.31
C GLY A 77 21.00 -11.40 -14.71
N LYS A 78 20.06 -12.02 -15.41
CA LYS A 78 19.57 -11.56 -16.70
C LYS A 78 18.07 -11.28 -16.58
N TYR A 79 17.63 -10.16 -17.13
CA TYR A 79 16.22 -9.79 -17.22
C TYR A 79 15.80 -9.72 -18.69
N VAL A 80 14.71 -10.40 -19.02
CA VAL A 80 14.11 -10.39 -20.37
C VAL A 80 12.84 -9.55 -20.30
N LEU A 81 12.75 -8.54 -21.14
CA LEU A 81 11.59 -7.67 -21.25
C LEU A 81 10.43 -8.40 -21.95
N LYS A 82 9.21 -8.12 -21.50
CA LYS A 82 8.00 -8.64 -22.15
C LYS A 82 7.83 -8.11 -23.58
N GLU A 83 8.14 -6.82 -23.76
CA GLU A 83 8.12 -6.11 -25.03
C GLU A 83 9.42 -5.34 -25.18
N PRO A 84 9.97 -5.23 -26.41
CA PRO A 84 11.18 -4.46 -26.65
C PRO A 84 11.04 -3.00 -26.23
N LEU A 85 12.01 -2.48 -25.49
CA LEU A 85 12.02 -1.11 -25.00
C LEU A 85 12.62 -0.16 -26.02
N LYS A 86 11.82 0.75 -26.56
CA LYS A 86 12.20 1.70 -27.59
C LYS A 86 13.05 2.83 -27.03
N HIS A 87 13.77 3.54 -27.96
CA HIS A 87 14.53 4.74 -27.64
C HIS A 87 13.70 5.78 -26.87
N MET A 88 14.28 6.34 -25.81
CA MET A 88 13.68 7.33 -24.89
C MET A 88 12.45 6.83 -24.10
N TRP A 89 12.19 5.52 -24.13
CA TRP A 89 11.13 4.94 -23.31
C TRP A 89 11.67 4.35 -22.02
N GLY A 90 10.85 4.38 -20.98
CA GLY A 90 11.11 3.74 -19.69
C GLY A 90 10.11 2.63 -19.41
N THR A 91 10.54 1.60 -18.65
CA THR A 91 9.68 0.55 -18.13
C THR A 91 10.20 0.04 -16.80
N HIS A 92 9.36 -0.69 -16.07
CA HIS A 92 9.76 -1.31 -14.81
C HIS A 92 10.27 -2.73 -15.04
N ALA A 93 11.38 -3.06 -14.39
CA ALA A 93 11.96 -4.40 -14.33
C ALA A 93 12.06 -4.87 -12.88
N ASN A 94 11.67 -6.11 -12.60
CA ASN A 94 11.74 -6.70 -11.27
C ASN A 94 12.97 -7.61 -11.18
N ILE A 95 14.03 -7.14 -10.51
CA ILE A 95 15.26 -7.90 -10.30
C ILE A 95 15.26 -8.63 -8.96
N ASP A 96 16.08 -9.67 -8.83
CA ASP A 96 16.29 -10.36 -7.58
C ASP A 96 17.30 -9.63 -6.70
N VAL A 97 16.98 -9.54 -5.39
CA VAL A 97 17.86 -8.95 -4.38
C VAL A 97 17.96 -9.92 -3.20
N PRO A 98 19.16 -10.43 -2.85
CA PRO A 98 19.33 -11.31 -1.70
C PRO A 98 19.23 -10.54 -0.38
N PRO A 99 18.90 -11.20 0.75
CA PRO A 99 18.95 -10.60 2.08
C PRO A 99 20.41 -10.27 2.47
N HIS A 100 20.57 -9.44 3.49
CA HIS A 100 21.79 -9.36 4.29
C HIS A 100 21.80 -10.50 5.31
N ASP A 101 22.95 -10.83 5.87
CA ASP A 101 23.09 -11.84 6.93
C ASP A 101 22.61 -11.37 8.30
N GLN A 102 22.33 -10.07 8.45
CA GLN A 102 21.79 -9.43 9.64
C GLN A 102 20.58 -8.58 9.32
N LEU A 103 19.68 -8.40 10.30
CA LEU A 103 18.58 -7.44 10.21
C LEU A 103 19.16 -6.04 10.12
N SER A 104 19.00 -5.38 8.98
CA SER A 104 19.60 -4.06 8.74
C SER A 104 19.01 -3.40 7.50
N GLU A 105 19.17 -2.09 7.43
CA GLU A 105 19.01 -1.32 6.21
C GLU A 105 20.39 -1.07 5.59
N THR A 106 20.56 -1.43 4.34
CA THR A 106 21.82 -1.29 3.59
C THR A 106 21.57 -0.70 2.22
N GLU A 107 22.53 0.05 1.71
CA GLU A 107 22.48 0.57 0.34
C GLU A 107 23.27 -0.36 -0.59
N LEU A 108 22.60 -0.88 -1.58
CA LEU A 108 23.16 -1.71 -2.63
C LEU A 108 23.44 -0.86 -3.87
N GLN A 109 24.40 -1.28 -4.68
CA GLN A 109 24.57 -0.80 -6.03
C GLN A 109 24.04 -1.83 -7.02
N VAL A 110 23.12 -1.40 -7.90
CA VAL A 110 22.64 -2.17 -9.04
C VAL A 110 23.27 -1.60 -10.30
N GLU A 111 23.92 -2.43 -11.10
CA GLU A 111 24.56 -2.04 -12.37
C GLU A 111 24.03 -2.89 -13.51
N ILE A 112 23.62 -2.25 -14.61
CA ILE A 112 23.33 -2.92 -15.88
C ILE A 112 24.62 -3.03 -16.69
N THR A 113 25.11 -4.26 -16.84
CA THR A 113 26.43 -4.53 -17.44
C THR A 113 26.37 -4.74 -18.94
N LYS A 114 25.30 -5.43 -19.42
CA LYS A 114 25.09 -5.71 -20.85
C LYS A 114 23.64 -5.44 -21.25
N VAL A 115 23.45 -5.14 -22.52
CA VAL A 115 22.15 -4.96 -23.17
C VAL A 115 22.15 -5.77 -24.44
N ASN A 116 21.16 -6.67 -24.64
CA ASN A 116 21.09 -7.60 -25.77
C ASN A 116 22.41 -8.39 -26.01
N GLY A 117 23.13 -8.71 -24.94
CA GLY A 117 24.40 -9.42 -24.98
C GLY A 117 25.66 -8.55 -25.21
N GLU A 118 25.49 -7.29 -25.60
CA GLU A 118 26.59 -6.33 -25.83
C GLU A 118 26.83 -5.46 -24.57
N PRO A 119 28.06 -4.92 -24.37
CA PRO A 119 28.34 -4.02 -23.25
C PRO A 119 27.41 -2.81 -23.21
N ASN A 120 26.88 -2.50 -22.04
CA ASN A 120 26.09 -1.29 -21.83
C ASN A 120 26.96 -0.03 -21.92
N ARG A 121 26.55 0.94 -22.74
CA ARG A 121 27.26 2.20 -22.97
C ARG A 121 26.64 3.41 -22.29
N ALA A 122 25.72 3.18 -21.34
CA ALA A 122 25.12 4.26 -20.57
C ALA A 122 26.19 4.99 -19.74
N SER A 123 26.11 6.32 -19.67
CA SER A 123 26.99 7.13 -18.82
C SER A 123 26.74 6.85 -17.32
N TYR A 124 25.53 6.43 -16.99
CA TYR A 124 25.11 6.07 -15.63
C TYR A 124 24.46 4.68 -15.65
N PRO A 125 25.26 3.59 -15.74
CA PRO A 125 24.73 2.23 -15.82
C PRO A 125 24.31 1.66 -14.45
N TYR A 126 24.41 2.43 -13.38
CA TYR A 126 24.16 2.00 -12.00
C TYR A 126 23.19 2.91 -11.26
N ALA A 127 22.54 2.34 -10.25
CA ALA A 127 21.69 3.06 -9.30
C ALA A 127 21.85 2.50 -7.88
N GLY A 128 21.70 3.36 -6.86
CA GLY A 128 21.59 2.95 -5.47
C GLY A 128 20.21 2.33 -5.19
N LEU A 129 20.17 1.25 -4.42
CA LEU A 129 18.95 0.56 -4.01
C LEU A 129 19.00 0.31 -2.50
N ILE A 130 18.03 0.86 -1.76
CA ILE A 130 17.93 0.58 -0.33
C ILE A 130 17.30 -0.81 -0.13
N ARG A 131 18.03 -1.69 0.54
CA ARG A 131 17.55 -3.00 1.00
C ARG A 131 17.32 -2.96 2.50
N ALA A 132 16.11 -3.31 2.93
CA ALA A 132 15.79 -3.62 4.31
C ALA A 132 15.71 -5.13 4.49
N THR A 133 16.65 -5.74 5.21
CA THR A 133 16.56 -7.15 5.62
C THR A 133 15.76 -7.23 6.90
N VAL A 134 14.65 -7.95 6.87
CA VAL A 134 13.62 -7.96 7.91
C VAL A 134 13.24 -9.40 8.31
N THR A 135 12.68 -9.60 9.50
CA THR A 135 12.12 -10.89 9.92
C THR A 135 10.89 -11.26 9.11
N GLN A 136 10.03 -10.28 8.84
CA GLN A 136 8.87 -10.39 7.96
C GLN A 136 8.62 -9.05 7.27
N VAL A 137 8.05 -9.09 6.06
CA VAL A 137 7.64 -7.89 5.33
C VAL A 137 6.38 -7.32 5.95
N PRO A 138 6.38 -6.06 6.42
CA PRO A 138 5.19 -5.42 6.96
C PRO A 138 4.10 -5.26 5.91
N HIS A 139 2.86 -5.42 6.34
CA HIS A 139 1.71 -5.16 5.49
C HIS A 139 1.45 -3.64 5.42
N ARG A 140 1.66 -3.05 4.24
CA ARG A 140 1.35 -1.64 3.96
C ARG A 140 -0.16 -1.46 3.81
N ARG A 141 -0.78 -0.68 4.69
CA ARG A 141 -2.15 -0.19 4.53
C ARG A 141 -2.13 1.31 4.29
N ILE A 142 -3.08 1.78 3.51
CA ILE A 142 -3.10 3.16 3.02
C ILE A 142 -4.38 3.81 3.47
N VAL A 143 -4.25 4.93 4.17
CA VAL A 143 -5.36 5.74 4.64
C VAL A 143 -5.68 6.81 3.60
N VAL A 144 -6.96 6.95 3.26
CA VAL A 144 -7.45 8.10 2.51
C VAL A 144 -8.45 8.85 3.39
N GLU A 145 -8.07 10.05 3.79
CA GLU A 145 -8.92 11.01 4.50
C GLU A 145 -9.66 11.86 3.48
N GLU A 146 -10.98 11.77 3.42
CA GLU A 146 -11.81 12.58 2.56
C GLU A 146 -12.51 13.69 3.37
N TYR A 147 -12.16 14.94 3.15
CA TYR A 147 -12.92 16.08 3.66
C TYR A 147 -14.08 16.35 2.72
N THR A 148 -15.29 16.16 3.21
CA THR A 148 -16.52 16.08 2.42
C THR A 148 -17.70 16.83 3.05
N GLY A 149 -18.86 16.77 2.40
CA GLY A 149 -20.13 17.27 2.92
C GLY A 149 -21.23 17.12 1.89
N MET A 150 -22.45 16.78 2.33
CA MET A 150 -23.61 16.58 1.46
C MET A 150 -24.02 17.86 0.72
N TRP A 151 -23.72 19.03 1.29
CA TRP A 151 -23.91 20.34 0.65
C TRP A 151 -22.93 20.61 -0.51
N CYS A 152 -21.85 19.87 -0.59
CA CYS A 152 -20.80 20.05 -1.59
C CYS A 152 -21.17 19.34 -2.90
N GLN A 153 -21.37 20.09 -3.96
CA GLN A 153 -21.78 19.55 -5.26
C GLN A 153 -20.69 18.72 -5.98
N TYR A 154 -19.42 18.88 -5.61
CA TYR A 154 -18.27 18.15 -6.18
C TYR A 154 -17.87 16.93 -5.36
N CYS A 155 -18.44 16.75 -4.16
CA CYS A 155 -18.10 15.64 -3.26
C CYS A 155 -18.51 14.24 -3.77
N PRO A 156 -19.48 14.07 -4.68
CA PRO A 156 -19.71 12.78 -5.32
C PRO A 156 -18.46 12.15 -5.97
N ARG A 157 -17.49 12.96 -6.43
CA ARG A 157 -16.19 12.44 -6.90
C ARG A 157 -15.41 11.74 -5.78
N GLY A 158 -15.36 12.34 -4.61
CA GLY A 158 -14.67 11.76 -3.46
C GLY A 158 -15.32 10.45 -3.02
N ILE A 159 -16.64 10.43 -2.88
CA ILE A 159 -17.41 9.24 -2.55
C ILE A 159 -17.10 8.11 -3.55
N ALA A 160 -17.14 8.40 -4.86
CA ALA A 160 -16.85 7.42 -5.91
C ALA A 160 -15.41 6.89 -5.83
N VAL A 161 -14.42 7.74 -5.56
CA VAL A 161 -13.01 7.31 -5.37
C VAL A 161 -12.88 6.40 -4.16
N MET A 162 -13.46 6.75 -3.03
CA MET A 162 -13.41 5.95 -1.80
C MET A 162 -14.06 4.58 -1.98
N GLU A 163 -15.26 4.52 -2.60
CA GLU A 163 -15.95 3.25 -2.89
C GLU A 163 -15.15 2.40 -3.90
N ASN A 164 -14.55 3.01 -4.91
CA ASN A 164 -13.71 2.31 -5.88
C ASN A 164 -12.47 1.69 -5.22
N LEU A 165 -11.81 2.41 -4.31
CA LEU A 165 -10.64 1.92 -3.59
C LEU A 165 -11.01 0.79 -2.62
N GLU A 166 -12.09 0.90 -1.84
CA GLU A 166 -12.53 -0.19 -0.95
C GLU A 166 -12.87 -1.46 -1.73
N LYS A 167 -13.52 -1.33 -2.89
CA LYS A 167 -13.90 -2.46 -3.74
C LYS A 167 -12.67 -3.18 -4.32
N ASN A 168 -11.66 -2.43 -4.78
CA ASN A 168 -10.49 -3.00 -5.43
C ASN A 168 -9.38 -3.40 -4.45
N TYR A 169 -9.32 -2.78 -3.27
CA TYR A 169 -8.25 -2.95 -2.28
C TYR A 169 -8.77 -3.11 -0.85
N PRO A 170 -9.73 -4.01 -0.58
CA PRO A 170 -10.44 -4.09 0.72
C PRO A 170 -9.50 -4.36 1.91
N ASN A 171 -8.35 -5.02 1.67
CA ASN A 171 -7.37 -5.35 2.70
C ASN A 171 -6.30 -4.28 2.90
N ASP A 172 -6.08 -3.42 1.92
CA ASP A 172 -5.00 -2.42 1.91
C ASP A 172 -5.54 -1.00 2.13
N PHE A 173 -6.79 -0.73 1.75
CA PHE A 173 -7.42 0.57 1.85
C PHE A 173 -8.11 0.79 3.20
N ILE A 174 -7.95 1.98 3.76
CA ILE A 174 -8.66 2.47 4.95
C ILE A 174 -9.24 3.84 4.61
N GLY A 175 -10.56 3.90 4.47
CA GLY A 175 -11.27 5.15 4.19
C GLY A 175 -11.75 5.84 5.47
N ILE A 176 -11.61 7.17 5.51
CA ILE A 176 -12.15 8.03 6.58
C ILE A 176 -12.81 9.25 5.94
N ALA A 177 -14.14 9.31 5.95
CA ALA A 177 -14.91 10.45 5.46
C ALA A 177 -15.15 11.44 6.61
N ILE A 178 -14.65 12.66 6.46
CA ILE A 178 -14.69 13.72 7.46
C ILE A 178 -15.66 14.78 6.97
N HIS A 179 -16.92 14.68 7.40
CA HIS A 179 -17.95 15.65 7.05
C HIS A 179 -17.72 16.98 7.74
N ARG A 180 -17.70 18.06 6.97
CA ARG A 180 -17.46 19.42 7.48
C ARG A 180 -18.76 20.17 7.74
N ARG A 181 -18.76 21.01 8.77
CA ARG A 181 -19.91 21.90 9.03
C ARG A 181 -20.28 22.72 7.81
N PRO A 182 -21.57 22.93 7.53
CA PRO A 182 -22.76 22.63 8.37
C PRO A 182 -23.37 21.24 8.19
N ASP A 183 -22.63 20.24 7.71
CA ASP A 183 -23.12 18.89 7.48
C ASP A 183 -23.59 18.23 8.81
N PRO A 184 -24.76 17.56 8.85
CA PRO A 184 -25.25 16.88 10.05
C PRO A 184 -24.35 15.72 10.51
N LEU A 185 -23.51 15.17 9.63
CA LEU A 185 -22.51 14.13 9.92
C LEU A 185 -21.17 14.70 10.41
N SER A 186 -21.06 16.01 10.61
CA SER A 186 -19.80 16.61 11.06
C SER A 186 -19.40 16.09 12.44
N CYS A 187 -18.30 15.33 12.48
CA CYS A 187 -17.68 14.82 13.70
C CYS A 187 -16.91 15.94 14.42
N PRO A 188 -17.29 16.34 15.65
CA PRO A 188 -16.58 17.39 16.37
C PRO A 188 -15.11 17.05 16.61
N ASP A 189 -14.82 15.78 16.90
CA ASP A 189 -13.48 15.31 17.26
C ASP A 189 -12.48 15.32 16.07
N TYR A 190 -13.01 15.43 14.84
CA TYR A 190 -12.20 15.45 13.62
C TYR A 190 -12.27 16.78 12.86
N ALA A 191 -13.36 17.54 13.03
CA ALA A 191 -13.66 18.73 12.21
C ALA A 191 -12.63 19.87 12.35
N TRP A 192 -11.86 19.89 13.40
CA TRP A 192 -10.84 20.90 13.72
C TRP A 192 -9.46 20.55 13.18
N ASN A 193 -9.32 19.41 12.53
CA ASN A 193 -8.04 19.08 11.95
C ASN A 193 -7.71 20.05 10.83
N SER A 194 -6.76 20.84 11.15
CA SER A 194 -6.13 21.83 10.31
C SER A 194 -5.17 21.23 9.27
N PHE A 195 -5.43 19.98 8.81
CA PHE A 195 -4.96 19.72 7.48
C PHE A 195 -5.70 20.73 6.64
N GLU A 196 -5.00 21.74 6.20
CA GLU A 196 -5.49 22.92 5.50
C GLU A 196 -6.26 22.52 4.23
N ALA A 197 -7.33 21.77 4.42
CA ALA A 197 -8.25 21.42 3.35
C ALA A 197 -8.85 22.71 2.81
N LYS A 198 -8.27 23.21 1.78
CA LYS A 198 -8.66 24.49 1.14
C LYS A 198 -9.99 24.37 0.40
N GLY A 199 -10.65 23.20 0.43
CA GLY A 199 -11.92 22.97 -0.26
C GLY A 199 -12.47 21.57 0.01
N THR A 200 -13.60 21.26 -0.64
CA THR A 200 -14.21 19.93 -0.66
C THR A 200 -14.62 19.56 -2.10
N PRO A 201 -14.50 18.29 -2.53
CA PRO A 201 -13.85 17.20 -1.79
C PRO A 201 -12.33 17.40 -1.75
N HIS A 202 -11.71 17.11 -0.61
CA HIS A 202 -10.29 17.05 -0.49
C HIS A 202 -9.93 15.65 0.01
N LEU A 203 -9.25 14.87 -0.82
CA LEU A 203 -8.82 13.52 -0.50
C LEU A 203 -7.31 13.52 -0.32
N ASP A 204 -6.87 13.17 0.89
CA ASP A 204 -5.45 13.11 1.21
C ASP A 204 -5.06 11.66 1.54
N MET A 205 -4.12 11.13 0.77
CA MET A 205 -3.59 9.79 0.95
C MET A 205 -2.37 9.83 1.89
N ASN A 206 -2.48 9.17 3.05
CA ASN A 206 -1.47 9.14 4.11
C ASN A 206 -0.96 10.53 4.54
N ARG A 207 -1.76 11.58 4.37
CA ARG A 207 -1.36 12.98 4.63
C ARG A 207 -0.10 13.40 3.87
N SER A 208 0.10 12.85 2.69
CA SER A 208 1.30 13.06 1.87
C SER A 208 1.00 13.32 0.40
N ARG A 209 -0.16 12.91 -0.09
CA ARG A 209 -0.51 13.01 -1.50
C ARG A 209 -1.98 13.32 -1.71
N LEU A 210 -2.25 14.46 -2.36
CA LEU A 210 -3.60 14.83 -2.77
C LEU A 210 -4.08 13.97 -3.95
N LEU A 211 -5.29 13.39 -3.83
CA LEU A 211 -5.95 12.65 -4.89
C LEU A 211 -6.95 13.56 -5.63
N SER A 212 -6.70 13.80 -6.91
CA SER A 212 -7.49 14.72 -7.73
C SER A 212 -8.24 14.05 -8.89
N ASN A 213 -7.89 12.81 -9.24
CA ASN A 213 -8.53 12.07 -10.31
C ASN A 213 -9.81 11.33 -9.84
N PHE A 214 -10.44 10.55 -10.74
CA PHE A 214 -11.73 9.90 -10.49
C PHE A 214 -11.62 8.47 -9.97
N THR A 215 -10.45 7.85 -10.00
CA THR A 215 -10.24 6.46 -9.55
C THR A 215 -9.15 6.33 -8.50
N ALA A 216 -8.11 7.15 -8.57
CA ALA A 216 -6.92 7.14 -7.71
C ALA A 216 -6.15 5.79 -7.67
N THR A 217 -6.45 4.87 -8.60
CA THR A 217 -5.88 3.52 -8.62
C THR A 217 -4.37 3.52 -8.82
N THR A 218 -3.88 4.35 -9.74
CA THR A 218 -2.43 4.45 -10.02
C THR A 218 -1.67 4.96 -8.81
N GLU A 219 -2.15 6.05 -8.21
CA GLU A 219 -1.54 6.65 -7.02
C GLU A 219 -1.57 5.70 -5.83
N PHE A 220 -2.65 4.93 -5.68
CA PHE A 220 -2.79 3.95 -4.62
C PHE A 220 -1.81 2.78 -4.79
N GLU A 221 -1.67 2.24 -6.01
CA GLU A 221 -0.71 1.19 -6.32
C GLU A 221 0.74 1.65 -6.13
N GLU A 222 1.05 2.88 -6.50
CA GLU A 222 2.37 3.47 -6.26
C GLU A 222 2.68 3.57 -4.77
N GLU A 223 1.72 4.02 -3.95
CA GLU A 223 1.86 4.13 -2.51
C GLU A 223 1.96 2.75 -1.84
N ARG A 224 1.14 1.78 -2.28
CA ARG A 224 1.18 0.40 -1.81
C ARG A 224 2.55 -0.24 -2.04
N ALA A 225 3.12 0.01 -3.20
CA ALA A 225 4.42 -0.53 -3.59
C ALA A 225 5.61 0.10 -2.83
N MET A 226 5.42 1.19 -2.08
CA MET A 226 6.46 1.75 -1.21
C MET A 226 6.78 0.84 -0.01
N GLY A 227 5.84 -0.05 0.37
CA GLY A 227 5.97 -0.87 1.58
C GLY A 227 5.85 -0.05 2.87
N ALA A 228 6.16 -0.67 4.00
CA ALA A 228 6.17 -0.02 5.31
C ALA A 228 7.32 -0.55 6.17
N ASP A 229 7.86 0.29 7.07
CA ASP A 229 8.93 -0.09 8.00
C ASP A 229 8.40 -0.76 9.28
N MET A 230 7.07 -0.80 9.45
CA MET A 230 6.45 -1.35 10.66
C MET A 230 5.08 -1.99 10.37
N ASP A 231 4.75 -3.00 11.19
CA ASP A 231 3.40 -3.54 11.28
C ASP A 231 2.54 -2.71 12.25
N VAL A 232 1.29 -2.49 11.88
CA VAL A 232 0.24 -1.98 12.76
C VAL A 232 -0.89 -2.99 12.76
N ASN A 233 -1.30 -3.47 13.95
CA ASN A 233 -2.42 -4.36 14.12
C ASN A 233 -3.40 -3.74 15.12
N VAL A 234 -4.66 -4.17 15.07
CA VAL A 234 -5.69 -3.68 15.99
C VAL A 234 -6.73 -4.78 16.27
N THR A 235 -7.17 -4.82 17.51
CA THR A 235 -8.38 -5.55 17.93
C THR A 235 -9.31 -4.58 18.66
N ALA A 236 -10.61 -4.83 18.59
CA ALA A 236 -11.60 -4.03 19.30
C ALA A 236 -12.72 -4.91 19.87
N GLN A 237 -13.14 -4.61 21.09
CA GLN A 237 -14.14 -5.37 21.81
C GLN A 237 -15.20 -4.46 22.44
N TRP A 238 -16.46 -4.87 22.35
CA TRP A 238 -17.55 -4.29 23.11
C TRP A 238 -17.43 -4.61 24.60
N ASP A 239 -17.92 -3.71 25.45
CA ASP A 239 -18.36 -4.08 26.79
C ASP A 239 -19.70 -4.85 26.73
N GLU A 240 -20.13 -5.42 27.86
CA GLU A 240 -21.37 -6.19 27.95
C GLU A 240 -22.62 -5.39 27.54
N LYS A 241 -22.62 -4.08 27.79
CA LYS A 241 -23.72 -3.17 27.46
C LYS A 241 -23.70 -2.62 26.05
N LYS A 242 -22.63 -2.88 25.31
CA LYS A 242 -22.34 -2.28 23.99
C LYS A 242 -22.38 -0.75 24.01
N GLU A 243 -21.88 -0.16 25.10
CA GLU A 243 -21.76 1.28 25.28
C GLU A 243 -20.30 1.78 25.18
N ARG A 244 -19.35 0.85 25.37
CA ARG A 244 -17.91 1.13 25.29
C ARG A 244 -17.26 0.15 24.33
N ILE A 245 -16.25 0.66 23.63
CA ILE A 245 -15.41 -0.11 22.72
C ILE A 245 -13.97 0.01 23.21
N THR A 246 -13.41 -1.09 23.71
CA THR A 246 -11.98 -1.16 24.04
C THR A 246 -11.21 -1.49 22.78
N VAL A 247 -10.32 -0.59 22.37
CA VAL A 247 -9.44 -0.72 21.20
C VAL A 247 -8.03 -1.00 21.66
N THR A 248 -7.43 -2.07 21.15
CA THR A 248 -6.07 -2.49 21.52
C THR A 248 -5.20 -2.62 20.27
N PRO A 249 -4.54 -1.54 19.85
CA PRO A 249 -3.56 -1.62 18.77
C PRO A 249 -2.19 -2.10 19.24
N SER A 250 -1.42 -2.60 18.29
CA SER A 250 0.00 -2.89 18.48
C SER A 250 0.82 -2.43 17.29
N VAL A 251 2.04 -1.96 17.57
CA VAL A 251 3.01 -1.49 16.58
C VAL A 251 4.30 -2.28 16.75
N THR A 252 4.84 -2.79 15.65
CA THR A 252 6.11 -3.50 15.62
C THR A 252 6.97 -2.97 14.49
N PHE A 253 8.06 -2.29 14.81
CA PHE A 253 9.01 -1.81 13.81
C PHE A 253 9.87 -2.98 13.31
N ARG A 254 10.00 -3.11 11.99
CA ARG A 254 10.84 -4.13 11.33
C ARG A 254 12.16 -3.58 10.83
N VAL A 255 12.26 -2.25 10.83
CA VAL A 255 13.46 -1.51 10.47
C VAL A 255 13.68 -0.45 11.54
N VAL A 256 14.95 -0.12 11.85
CA VAL A 256 15.26 0.99 12.75
C VAL A 256 14.73 2.29 12.12
N PRO A 257 13.77 2.98 12.74
CA PRO A 257 13.20 4.17 12.15
C PRO A 257 14.18 5.34 12.20
N LYS A 258 14.09 6.23 11.20
CA LYS A 258 14.87 7.48 11.17
C LYS A 258 14.38 8.50 12.18
N ASP A 259 13.08 8.52 12.41
CA ASP A 259 12.42 9.35 13.42
C ASP A 259 12.14 8.56 14.70
N THR A 260 11.94 9.26 15.81
CA THR A 260 11.62 8.64 17.10
C THR A 260 10.28 9.10 17.65
N LYS A 261 9.64 10.08 17.01
CA LYS A 261 8.38 10.67 17.47
C LYS A 261 7.20 10.14 16.68
N TYR A 262 6.65 9.03 17.14
CA TYR A 262 5.42 8.45 16.57
C TYR A 262 4.32 8.42 17.63
N SER A 263 3.08 8.55 17.19
CA SER A 263 1.90 8.36 18.03
C SER A 263 0.82 7.56 17.32
N VAL A 264 -0.03 6.93 18.12
CA VAL A 264 -1.19 6.19 17.67
C VAL A 264 -2.42 7.08 17.78
N ALA A 265 -3.20 7.15 16.70
CA ALA A 265 -4.48 7.83 16.67
C ALA A 265 -5.60 6.82 16.42
N TYR A 266 -6.80 7.13 16.90
CA TYR A 266 -7.95 6.24 16.86
C TYR A 266 -9.11 6.94 16.19
N VAL A 267 -9.77 6.26 15.27
CA VAL A 267 -10.97 6.75 14.59
C VAL A 267 -12.04 5.67 14.61
N LEU A 268 -13.22 6.04 15.04
CA LEU A 268 -14.43 5.23 14.92
C LEU A 268 -15.20 5.70 13.70
N THR A 269 -15.43 4.80 12.76
CA THR A 269 -16.20 5.07 11.55
C THR A 269 -17.49 4.24 11.51
N GLU A 270 -18.50 4.75 10.82
CA GLU A 270 -19.74 4.03 10.53
C GLU A 270 -20.00 4.02 9.03
N ASP A 271 -20.42 2.86 8.50
CA ASP A 271 -20.79 2.71 7.10
C ASP A 271 -22.32 2.76 6.93
N GLY A 272 -22.76 3.18 5.72
CA GLY A 272 -24.16 3.12 5.32
C GLY A 272 -25.07 4.12 6.03
N MET A 273 -24.54 5.17 6.62
CA MET A 273 -25.33 6.19 7.30
C MET A 273 -26.22 6.92 6.30
N THR A 274 -27.53 6.98 6.60
CA THR A 274 -28.51 7.61 5.73
C THR A 274 -29.73 8.11 6.49
N LYS A 275 -30.39 9.13 5.93
CA LYS A 275 -31.75 9.55 6.32
C LYS A 275 -32.50 10.05 5.09
N PRO A 276 -33.84 9.92 5.04
CA PRO A 276 -34.65 10.39 3.90
C PRO A 276 -34.49 11.87 3.58
N GLU A 277 -34.25 12.71 4.59
CA GLU A 277 -34.04 14.14 4.45
C GLU A 277 -32.64 14.56 4.03
N TRP A 278 -31.66 13.64 4.02
CA TRP A 278 -30.31 13.95 3.62
C TRP A 278 -30.18 14.02 2.10
N LEU A 279 -29.63 15.13 1.64
CA LEU A 279 -29.56 15.49 0.24
C LEU A 279 -28.11 15.74 -0.15
N GLN A 280 -27.56 14.90 -1.03
CA GLN A 280 -26.26 15.13 -1.61
C GLN A 280 -26.39 15.98 -2.88
N ASN A 281 -25.80 17.16 -2.91
CA ASN A 281 -25.67 17.94 -4.13
C ASN A 281 -24.74 17.22 -5.11
N ASN A 282 -25.11 17.21 -6.40
CA ASN A 282 -24.40 16.43 -7.41
C ASN A 282 -24.19 17.26 -8.69
N ARG A 283 -22.98 17.80 -8.87
CA ARG A 283 -22.58 18.55 -10.06
C ARG A 283 -22.48 17.67 -11.31
N TYR A 284 -22.29 16.36 -11.12
CA TYR A 284 -21.99 15.42 -12.20
C TYR A 284 -23.24 14.83 -12.87
N SER A 285 -24.45 15.23 -12.45
CA SER A 285 -25.70 14.82 -13.07
C SER A 285 -25.71 15.12 -14.57
N GLY A 286 -25.80 14.09 -15.41
CA GLY A 286 -25.78 14.19 -16.86
C GLY A 286 -24.43 14.60 -17.49
N ASP A 287 -23.35 14.65 -16.73
CA ASP A 287 -22.02 15.02 -17.22
C ASP A 287 -21.32 13.84 -17.91
N ASN A 288 -21.55 13.70 -19.21
CA ASN A 288 -20.96 12.62 -20.02
C ASN A 288 -19.43 12.70 -20.13
N SER A 289 -18.79 13.80 -19.77
CA SER A 289 -17.32 13.92 -19.80
C SER A 289 -16.62 13.04 -18.75
N VAL A 290 -17.34 12.65 -17.68
CA VAL A 290 -16.85 11.80 -16.62
C VAL A 290 -17.47 10.39 -16.64
N LEU A 291 -18.40 10.12 -17.55
CA LEU A 291 -19.00 8.80 -17.75
C LEU A 291 -17.92 7.77 -18.17
N GLY A 292 -17.94 6.58 -17.54
CA GLY A 292 -16.98 5.50 -17.80
C GLY A 292 -15.64 5.68 -17.07
N LYS A 293 -15.49 6.68 -16.20
CA LYS A 293 -14.27 6.82 -15.36
C LYS A 293 -14.20 5.72 -14.28
N SER A 294 -15.34 5.43 -13.66
CA SER A 294 -15.53 4.25 -12.79
C SER A 294 -17.02 3.96 -12.67
N PRO A 295 -17.43 2.69 -12.38
CA PRO A 295 -18.82 2.35 -12.11
C PRO A 295 -19.43 3.15 -10.95
N GLU A 296 -18.62 3.49 -9.95
CA GLU A 296 -19.01 4.30 -8.80
C GLU A 296 -19.32 5.75 -9.22
N MET A 297 -18.53 6.32 -10.14
CA MET A 297 -18.77 7.66 -10.68
C MET A 297 -19.99 7.68 -11.62
N ASP A 298 -20.19 6.64 -12.41
CA ASP A 298 -21.32 6.51 -13.33
C ASP A 298 -22.66 6.57 -12.62
N LYS A 299 -22.75 6.10 -11.36
CA LYS A 299 -23.94 6.25 -10.52
C LYS A 299 -24.34 7.72 -10.36
N PHE A 300 -23.37 8.62 -10.15
CA PHE A 300 -23.63 10.05 -9.97
C PHE A 300 -23.94 10.74 -11.28
N VAL A 301 -23.31 10.33 -12.39
CA VAL A 301 -23.64 10.84 -13.74
C VAL A 301 -25.11 10.53 -14.09
N ASN A 302 -25.56 9.34 -13.75
CA ASN A 302 -26.92 8.87 -14.01
C ASN A 302 -27.95 9.27 -12.92
N SER A 303 -27.52 9.98 -11.87
CA SER A 303 -28.38 10.44 -10.80
C SER A 303 -28.80 11.92 -11.00
N PRO A 304 -29.90 12.38 -10.35
CA PRO A 304 -30.27 13.78 -10.36
C PRO A 304 -29.19 14.70 -9.78
N SER A 305 -29.33 16.01 -10.03
CA SER A 305 -28.45 17.05 -9.45
C SER A 305 -28.52 17.14 -7.91
N VAL A 306 -29.54 16.53 -7.31
CA VAL A 306 -29.68 16.33 -5.87
C VAL A 306 -30.07 14.87 -5.63
N VAL A 307 -29.17 14.11 -4.99
CA VAL A 307 -29.36 12.68 -4.68
C VAL A 307 -29.94 12.54 -3.28
N ARG A 308 -31.09 11.86 -3.18
CA ARG A 308 -31.77 11.56 -1.91
C ARG A 308 -31.40 10.17 -1.40
N GLY A 309 -31.32 10.02 -0.07
CA GLY A 309 -31.08 8.71 0.55
C GLY A 309 -29.73 8.12 0.22
N ILE A 310 -28.74 8.97 -0.02
CA ILE A 310 -27.37 8.52 -0.24
C ILE A 310 -26.85 7.78 1.00
N LEU A 311 -26.09 6.72 0.77
CA LEU A 311 -25.36 6.01 1.82
C LEU A 311 -24.02 6.68 2.03
N ASN A 312 -23.78 7.18 3.23
CA ASN A 312 -22.48 7.74 3.62
C ASN A 312 -21.65 6.64 4.29
N ASN A 313 -20.63 6.19 3.60
CA ASN A 313 -19.68 5.16 4.08
C ASN A 313 -18.44 5.83 4.69
N PHE A 314 -17.68 5.06 5.49
CA PHE A 314 -16.42 5.52 6.11
C PHE A 314 -16.56 6.75 7.01
N THR A 315 -17.78 7.11 7.41
CA THR A 315 -18.06 8.36 8.13
C THR A 315 -17.42 8.33 9.51
N ALA A 316 -16.50 9.24 9.78
CA ALA A 316 -15.92 9.41 11.11
C ALA A 316 -16.97 9.94 12.08
N ILE A 317 -17.22 9.20 13.18
CA ILE A 317 -18.21 9.57 14.21
C ILE A 317 -17.57 9.84 15.58
N ALA A 318 -16.33 9.42 15.80
CA ALA A 318 -15.49 9.80 16.93
C ALA A 318 -14.01 9.63 16.54
N ALA A 319 -13.13 10.44 17.13
CA ALA A 319 -11.70 10.33 16.92
C ALA A 319 -10.92 10.88 18.13
N THR A 320 -9.68 10.41 18.28
CA THR A 320 -8.72 10.97 19.23
C THR A 320 -7.30 10.82 18.70
N GLY A 321 -6.39 11.74 19.10
CA GLY A 321 -5.00 11.72 18.70
C GLY A 321 -4.71 12.04 17.23
N VAL A 322 -5.73 12.41 16.44
CA VAL A 322 -5.61 12.62 14.99
C VAL A 322 -4.93 13.92 14.59
N TYR A 323 -4.88 14.90 15.49
CA TYR A 323 -4.24 16.19 15.27
C TYR A 323 -2.84 16.23 15.88
N ILE A 324 -1.86 16.57 15.08
CA ILE A 324 -0.50 16.80 15.54
C ILE A 324 -0.22 18.31 15.46
N PRO A 325 -0.02 19.00 16.60
CA PRO A 325 0.21 20.44 16.63
C PRO A 325 1.43 20.85 15.80
N ALA A 326 1.36 22.01 15.17
CA ALA A 326 2.50 22.59 14.44
C ALA A 326 3.58 23.10 15.39
N ARG A 327 3.19 23.55 16.62
CA ARG A 327 4.07 24.07 17.66
C ARG A 327 3.82 23.39 18.99
N GLU A 328 4.88 23.21 19.75
CA GLU A 328 4.79 22.74 21.14
C GLU A 328 3.97 23.75 21.98
N GLY A 329 2.94 23.27 22.68
CA GLY A 329 2.04 24.12 23.49
C GLY A 329 0.76 24.59 22.80
N GLU A 330 0.55 24.28 21.51
CA GLU A 330 -0.77 24.48 20.88
C GLU A 330 -1.80 23.52 21.46
N VAL A 331 -3.06 23.96 21.43
CA VAL A 331 -4.26 23.34 22.03
C VAL A 331 -4.15 21.84 22.27
N GLN A 332 -4.10 21.46 23.55
CA GLN A 332 -4.22 20.07 23.99
C GLN A 332 -5.69 19.71 24.19
N GLY A 333 -6.05 18.46 23.97
CA GLY A 333 -7.39 17.92 24.14
C GLY A 333 -7.55 16.60 23.41
N VAL A 334 -8.80 16.18 23.21
CA VAL A 334 -9.13 14.93 22.50
C VAL A 334 -8.56 14.84 21.08
N TYR A 335 -8.16 15.97 20.51
CA TYR A 335 -7.60 16.04 19.15
C TYR A 335 -6.14 15.62 19.09
N THR A 336 -5.37 15.84 20.16
CA THR A 336 -3.94 15.51 20.23
C THR A 336 -3.73 14.16 20.90
N PRO A 337 -2.63 13.43 20.56
CA PRO A 337 -2.28 12.20 21.26
C PRO A 337 -2.08 12.44 22.77
N GLY A 338 -2.62 11.52 23.60
CA GLY A 338 -2.28 11.45 25.02
C GLY A 338 -0.84 10.94 25.22
N PRO A 339 -0.25 11.12 26.40
CA PRO A 339 1.08 10.62 26.70
C PRO A 339 1.23 9.10 26.47
N GLU A 340 0.17 8.35 26.70
CA GLU A 340 0.08 6.90 26.52
C GLU A 340 0.05 6.45 25.07
N ASP A 341 -0.29 7.36 24.13
CA ASP A 341 -0.41 7.07 22.71
C ASP A 341 0.93 7.23 21.98
N PHE A 342 1.97 7.72 22.63
CA PHE A 342 3.29 7.83 22.01
C PHE A 342 4.04 6.51 22.03
N VAL A 343 4.69 6.22 20.89
CA VAL A 343 5.65 5.11 20.79
C VAL A 343 6.81 5.38 21.75
N LYS A 344 7.10 4.40 22.61
CA LYS A 344 8.17 4.48 23.61
C LYS A 344 9.54 4.37 22.95
N ILE A 345 10.50 5.14 23.44
CA ILE A 345 11.89 5.11 23.01
C ILE A 345 12.79 4.49 24.11
N PRO A 346 13.87 3.78 23.72
CA PRO A 346 14.32 3.50 22.36
C PRO A 346 13.34 2.56 21.60
N ILE A 347 13.26 2.75 20.27
CA ILE A 347 12.47 1.85 19.39
C ILE A 347 13.37 0.68 19.00
N GLU A 348 13.02 -0.49 19.46
CA GLU A 348 13.76 -1.73 19.15
C GLU A 348 13.05 -2.51 18.04
N VAL A 349 13.84 -3.00 17.09
CA VAL A 349 13.34 -3.81 15.98
C VAL A 349 12.74 -5.11 16.51
N ASP A 350 11.59 -5.50 15.97
CA ASP A 350 10.81 -6.69 16.34
C ASP A 350 10.24 -6.69 17.77
N GLN A 351 10.38 -5.61 18.50
CA GLN A 351 9.70 -5.43 19.79
C GLN A 351 8.33 -4.78 19.57
N THR A 352 7.29 -5.51 19.97
CA THR A 352 5.91 -5.04 19.85
C THR A 352 5.56 -4.13 21.02
N GLN A 353 5.05 -2.94 20.69
CA GLN A 353 4.46 -2.02 21.66
C GLN A 353 2.93 -2.06 21.52
N SER A 354 2.23 -2.22 22.63
CA SER A 354 0.76 -2.26 22.70
C SER A 354 0.22 -0.98 23.32
N PHE A 355 -0.94 -0.55 22.82
CA PHE A 355 -1.64 0.65 23.26
C PHE A 355 -3.08 0.28 23.59
N GLN A 356 -3.81 1.20 24.22
CA GLN A 356 -5.21 0.99 24.54
C GLN A 356 -5.97 2.31 24.52
N HIS A 357 -7.16 2.30 23.92
CA HIS A 357 -8.10 3.41 24.00
C HIS A 357 -9.53 2.86 24.23
N VAL A 358 -10.37 3.64 24.88
CA VAL A 358 -11.77 3.29 25.10
C VAL A 358 -12.70 4.36 24.55
N PHE A 359 -13.41 4.07 23.49
CA PHE A 359 -14.50 4.92 23.02
C PHE A 359 -15.73 4.69 23.91
N ASN A 360 -16.28 5.75 24.48
CA ASN A 360 -17.59 5.77 25.11
C ASN A 360 -18.60 6.33 24.10
N ILE A 361 -19.50 5.47 23.62
CA ILE A 361 -20.45 5.82 22.57
C ILE A 361 -21.90 5.91 23.08
N ALA A 362 -22.14 5.76 24.38
CA ALA A 362 -23.48 5.78 24.97
C ALA A 362 -24.30 7.03 24.59
N TYR A 363 -23.61 8.15 24.36
CA TYR A 363 -24.21 9.44 24.00
C TYR A 363 -23.73 10.00 22.67
N ASN A 364 -23.15 9.14 21.80
CA ASN A 364 -22.71 9.59 20.49
C ASN A 364 -23.92 9.89 19.59
N ARG A 365 -24.11 11.17 19.26
CA ARG A 365 -25.27 11.65 18.50
C ARG A 365 -25.23 11.27 17.01
N LEU A 366 -24.07 10.92 16.49
CA LEU A 366 -23.91 10.53 15.09
C LEU A 366 -24.25 9.06 14.87
N LEU A 367 -24.07 8.21 15.90
CA LEU A 367 -24.26 6.77 15.80
C LEU A 367 -25.68 6.40 15.35
N GLN A 368 -25.78 5.61 14.27
CA GLN A 368 -27.03 5.06 13.75
C GLN A 368 -27.11 3.53 13.93
N ASP A 369 -26.06 2.79 13.58
CA ASP A 369 -26.04 1.32 13.59
C ASP A 369 -24.71 0.77 14.13
N LYS A 370 -24.75 0.20 15.34
CA LYS A 370 -23.58 -0.41 15.99
C LYS A 370 -22.95 -1.55 15.17
N SER A 371 -23.72 -2.24 14.32
CA SER A 371 -23.24 -3.34 13.49
C SER A 371 -22.39 -2.87 12.30
N LYS A 372 -22.45 -1.60 11.97
CA LYS A 372 -21.74 -0.96 10.85
C LYS A 372 -20.46 -0.22 11.29
N LEU A 373 -20.15 -0.30 12.58
CA LEU A 373 -18.97 0.37 13.12
C LEU A 373 -17.69 -0.38 12.76
N LYS A 374 -16.65 0.41 12.46
CA LYS A 374 -15.27 -0.05 12.28
C LYS A 374 -14.32 0.83 13.09
N ILE A 375 -13.26 0.23 13.57
CA ILE A 375 -12.14 0.95 14.18
C ILE A 375 -11.04 1.09 13.13
N CYS A 376 -10.52 2.30 12.98
CA CYS A 376 -9.30 2.61 12.25
C CYS A 376 -8.26 3.13 13.23
N VAL A 377 -7.04 2.61 13.15
CA VAL A 377 -5.89 3.04 13.95
C VAL A 377 -4.81 3.53 13.01
N LEU A 378 -4.29 4.73 13.27
CA LEU A 378 -3.30 5.41 12.46
C LEU A 378 -1.99 5.53 13.23
N LEU A 379 -0.88 5.11 12.66
CA LEU A 379 0.44 5.42 13.19
C LEU A 379 0.96 6.67 12.50
N ILE A 380 1.09 7.75 13.26
CA ILE A 380 1.45 9.07 12.76
C ILE A 380 2.88 9.41 13.16
N ASN A 381 3.68 9.84 12.19
CA ASN A 381 4.99 10.43 12.42
C ASN A 381 4.79 11.91 12.81
N ASN A 382 5.11 12.26 14.06
CA ASN A 382 4.80 13.58 14.59
C ASN A 382 5.72 14.70 14.06
N ASN A 383 6.86 14.33 13.44
CA ASN A 383 7.73 15.30 12.77
C ASN A 383 7.18 15.67 11.37
N THR A 384 6.81 14.67 10.58
CA THR A 384 6.33 14.87 9.21
C THR A 384 4.82 15.07 9.09
N LYS A 385 4.06 14.73 10.15
CA LYS A 385 2.60 14.70 10.23
C LYS A 385 1.96 13.63 9.32
N LYS A 386 2.75 12.79 8.69
CA LYS A 386 2.28 11.74 7.77
C LYS A 386 1.81 10.50 8.53
N ILE A 387 0.89 9.78 7.92
CA ILE A 387 0.48 8.45 8.37
C ILE A 387 1.45 7.43 7.77
N GLU A 388 2.23 6.76 8.62
CA GLU A 388 3.26 5.83 8.16
C GLU A 388 2.69 4.45 7.85
N ASN A 389 1.73 3.99 8.64
CA ASN A 389 0.96 2.78 8.40
C ASN A 389 -0.32 2.83 9.25
N ALA A 390 -1.24 1.89 9.03
CA ALA A 390 -2.51 1.86 9.75
C ALA A 390 -3.08 0.45 9.87
N ALA A 391 -4.16 0.31 10.65
CA ALA A 391 -4.94 -0.92 10.72
C ALA A 391 -6.43 -0.60 10.85
N LYS A 392 -7.30 -1.50 10.35
CA LYS A 392 -8.75 -1.45 10.59
C LYS A 392 -9.26 -2.78 11.10
N CYS A 393 -10.29 -2.77 11.93
CA CYS A 393 -10.99 -3.97 12.35
C CYS A 393 -12.47 -3.71 12.61
N THR A 394 -13.26 -4.80 12.61
CA THR A 394 -14.61 -4.83 13.18
C THR A 394 -14.54 -5.00 14.68
N ILE A 395 -15.65 -4.74 15.37
CA ILE A 395 -15.74 -4.81 16.83
C ILE A 395 -16.36 -6.14 17.22
N THR A 396 -15.67 -6.93 18.03
CA THR A 396 -16.14 -8.23 18.52
C THR A 396 -16.93 -8.08 19.82
N ASP A 397 -17.83 -9.01 20.10
CA ASP A 397 -18.58 -9.02 21.37
C ASP A 397 -17.69 -9.35 22.57
N ALA A 398 -18.09 -8.88 23.77
CA ALA A 398 -17.41 -9.18 25.02
C ALA A 398 -17.30 -10.70 25.22
N GLY A 399 -16.10 -11.18 25.59
CA GLY A 399 -15.85 -12.61 25.81
C GLY A 399 -15.62 -13.43 24.52
N ALA A 400 -15.79 -12.86 23.34
CA ALA A 400 -15.34 -13.50 22.13
C ALA A 400 -13.79 -13.56 22.16
N THR A 401 -13.24 -14.74 22.36
CA THR A 401 -11.80 -14.95 22.20
C THR A 401 -11.47 -14.69 20.73
N GLY A 402 -10.95 -13.48 20.47
CA GLY A 402 -10.80 -12.93 19.15
C GLY A 402 -9.95 -13.80 18.24
N ILE A 403 -10.62 -14.50 17.35
CA ILE A 403 -10.08 -14.88 16.06
C ILE A 403 -10.91 -14.04 15.07
N SER A 404 -10.38 -12.89 14.65
CA SER A 404 -10.93 -12.18 13.52
C SER A 404 -10.85 -13.13 12.32
N THR A 405 -12.01 -13.61 11.88
CA THR A 405 -12.11 -14.23 10.56
C THR A 405 -11.82 -13.13 9.55
N VAL A 406 -10.60 -13.15 9.01
CA VAL A 406 -10.33 -12.52 7.74
C VAL A 406 -11.21 -13.28 6.74
N THR A 407 -12.26 -12.65 6.24
CA THR A 407 -13.01 -13.15 5.09
C THR A 407 -12.07 -13.05 3.89
N GLU A 408 -11.37 -14.13 3.62
CA GLU A 408 -10.58 -14.27 2.40
C GLU A 408 -11.52 -14.62 1.25
N GLU A 409 -11.51 -13.79 0.22
CA GLU A 409 -11.98 -14.20 -1.08
C GLU A 409 -11.07 -15.32 -1.62
N HIS A 410 -11.71 -16.31 -2.25
CA HIS A 410 -11.14 -17.54 -2.76
C HIS A 410 -10.02 -17.30 -3.78
N GLY A 411 -8.78 -17.31 -3.33
CA GLY A 411 -7.67 -17.78 -4.15
C GLY A 411 -7.59 -19.29 -4.04
N ASN A 412 -7.39 -19.95 -5.15
CA ASN A 412 -7.30 -21.42 -5.31
C ASN A 412 -6.08 -21.95 -4.53
N ASN A 413 -6.21 -22.15 -3.20
CA ASN A 413 -5.13 -22.57 -2.33
C ASN A 413 -5.33 -24.00 -1.83
N THR A 414 -4.55 -24.90 -2.40
CA THR A 414 -4.53 -26.31 -1.99
C THR A 414 -3.89 -26.44 -0.58
N GLU A 415 -4.61 -27.08 0.34
CA GLU A 415 -4.07 -27.48 1.63
C GLU A 415 -2.87 -28.43 1.42
N THR A 416 -1.72 -28.11 2.02
CA THR A 416 -0.48 -28.90 1.90
C THR A 416 -0.19 -29.73 3.13
N ALA A 417 -0.68 -29.31 4.29
CA ALA A 417 -0.54 -30.07 5.53
C ALA A 417 -1.55 -29.59 6.58
N ARG A 418 -1.94 -30.50 7.45
CA ARG A 418 -2.82 -30.23 8.60
C ARG A 418 -2.21 -30.83 9.88
N TYR A 419 -2.38 -30.12 10.99
CA TYR A 419 -1.79 -30.50 12.27
C TYR A 419 -2.81 -30.33 13.40
N THR A 420 -2.67 -31.13 14.45
CA THR A 420 -3.35 -30.87 15.73
C THR A 420 -2.72 -29.67 16.45
N LEU A 421 -3.38 -29.15 17.48
CA LEU A 421 -2.84 -28.07 18.32
C LEU A 421 -1.49 -28.40 18.95
N ASN A 422 -1.23 -29.70 19.19
CA ASN A 422 0.03 -30.22 19.78
C ASN A 422 1.11 -30.50 18.72
N GLY A 423 0.91 -30.07 17.45
CA GLY A 423 1.89 -30.21 16.36
C GLY A 423 1.89 -31.60 15.66
N GLY A 424 1.02 -32.54 16.04
CA GLY A 424 0.87 -33.82 15.33
C GLY A 424 0.25 -33.63 13.95
N ARG A 425 0.90 -34.14 12.89
CA ARG A 425 0.37 -34.07 11.52
C ARG A 425 -0.82 -35.04 11.38
N ILE A 426 -1.91 -34.54 10.76
CA ILE A 426 -3.12 -35.34 10.51
C ILE A 426 -3.47 -35.26 9.01
N GLN A 427 -4.06 -36.34 8.49
CA GLN A 427 -4.39 -36.44 7.06
C GLN A 427 -5.81 -35.98 6.72
N ALA A 428 -6.67 -35.79 7.73
CA ALA A 428 -8.05 -35.35 7.58
C ALA A 428 -8.44 -34.42 8.76
N PRO A 429 -9.46 -33.56 8.60
CA PRO A 429 -9.96 -32.73 9.70
C PRO A 429 -10.38 -33.57 10.90
N GLN A 430 -9.91 -33.22 12.09
CA GLN A 430 -10.31 -33.86 13.36
C GLN A 430 -11.06 -32.84 14.23
N LYS A 431 -12.03 -33.33 14.99
CA LYS A 431 -12.81 -32.50 15.92
C LYS A 431 -11.89 -31.72 16.86
N GLY A 432 -12.14 -30.42 16.96
CA GLY A 432 -11.35 -29.47 17.73
C GLY A 432 -10.58 -28.49 16.84
N ILE A 433 -9.44 -27.99 17.35
CA ILE A 433 -8.61 -27.01 16.64
C ILE A 433 -7.60 -27.73 15.75
N ASN A 434 -7.63 -27.41 14.46
CA ASN A 434 -6.65 -27.88 13.48
C ASN A 434 -5.83 -26.69 12.96
N ILE A 435 -4.53 -26.91 12.75
CA ILE A 435 -3.63 -25.95 12.13
C ILE A 435 -3.41 -26.38 10.66
N VAL A 436 -3.85 -25.58 9.71
CA VAL A 436 -3.79 -25.91 8.29
C VAL A 436 -2.73 -25.07 7.61
N LYS A 437 -1.83 -25.70 6.86
CA LYS A 437 -0.82 -25.05 6.06
C LYS A 437 -1.20 -25.15 4.57
N TYR A 438 -1.10 -24.02 3.85
CA TYR A 438 -1.42 -23.91 2.43
C TYR A 438 -0.15 -23.82 1.56
N GLY A 439 -0.31 -24.08 0.26
CA GLY A 439 0.79 -24.11 -0.71
C GLY A 439 1.52 -22.77 -0.88
N ASP A 440 0.90 -21.65 -0.56
CA ASP A 440 1.48 -20.30 -0.56
C ASP A 440 2.26 -19.95 0.72
N GLY A 441 2.39 -20.92 1.66
CA GLY A 441 3.08 -20.76 2.95
C GLY A 441 2.22 -20.23 4.08
N ARG A 442 0.96 -19.84 3.83
CA ARG A 442 0.03 -19.42 4.90
C ARG A 442 -0.30 -20.56 5.84
N VAL A 443 -0.50 -20.23 7.12
CA VAL A 443 -0.94 -21.16 8.17
C VAL A 443 -2.24 -20.63 8.77
N ARG A 444 -3.26 -21.48 8.81
CA ARG A 444 -4.59 -21.13 9.32
C ARG A 444 -5.00 -22.06 10.46
N LYS A 445 -5.73 -21.51 11.42
CA LYS A 445 -6.37 -22.28 12.49
C LYS A 445 -7.82 -22.51 12.09
N GLU A 446 -8.24 -23.77 12.02
CA GLU A 446 -9.62 -24.18 11.76
C GLU A 446 -10.24 -24.85 12.98
N ILE A 447 -11.51 -24.55 13.24
CA ILE A 447 -12.29 -25.23 14.29
C ILE A 447 -13.21 -26.21 13.59
N VAL A 448 -13.01 -27.50 13.84
CA VAL A 448 -13.82 -28.59 13.31
C VAL A 448 -14.80 -29.03 14.39
N THR A 449 -16.09 -28.85 14.14
CA THR A 449 -17.17 -29.09 15.11
C THR A 449 -17.82 -30.47 15.00
N ARG A 450 -17.60 -31.19 13.89
CA ARG A 450 -18.15 -32.54 13.67
C ARG A 450 -17.08 -33.57 13.43
#